data_1d890db162cc537e5ecc906d1f294f39
#
_entry.id   1d890db162cc537e5ecc906d1f294f39
#
_cell.length_a   1.000
_cell.length_b   1.000
_cell.length_c   1.000
_cell.angle_alpha   90.00
_cell.angle_beta   90.00
_cell.angle_gamma   90.00
#
_symmetry.space_group_name_H-M   'P 1'
#
loop_
_entity.id
_entity.type
_entity.pdbx_description
1 polymer ?
#
loop_
_entity_poly.entity_id
_entity_poly.type
_entity_poly.pdbx_seq_one_letter_code
_entity_poly.pdbx_strand_id
1 'polypeptide(L)'
;MKRIRLLHVALVCLLPILSAAAQEKGYWRAASTTAKGVTGDISFSDTKITLNFSSFTIAQIRTLEPAEAQALFSADPGGSGNLYRLEIPSDKRFLHYNPLCGSEDTQWAITYVTGRSLQMAFFSGPSIPTLTPDAISNSARLCGTYSYVR
;
A
#
# COMPACT_ATOMS: atom_id res chain seq x y z
N MET A 1 59.31 -28.68 23.94
CA MET A 1 58.40 -28.65 22.80
C MET A 1 57.08 -28.00 23.24
N LYS A 2 56.89 -26.73 22.95
CA LYS A 2 55.65 -25.99 23.30
C LYS A 2 54.68 -26.10 22.12
N ARG A 3 53.54 -26.75 22.33
CA ARG A 3 52.45 -26.78 21.33
C ARG A 3 51.63 -25.52 21.43
N ILE A 4 51.74 -24.66 20.42
CA ILE A 4 50.92 -23.46 20.26
C ILE A 4 49.56 -23.93 19.71
N ARG A 5 48.50 -23.82 20.52
CA ARG A 5 47.10 -24.03 20.07
C ARG A 5 46.65 -22.74 19.43
N LEU A 6 46.51 -22.74 18.10
CA LEU A 6 45.82 -21.68 17.38
C LEU A 6 44.33 -21.74 17.68
N LEU A 7 43.84 -20.79 18.46
CA LEU A 7 42.40 -20.52 18.59
C LEU A 7 41.95 -19.82 17.31
N HIS A 8 41.16 -20.51 16.48
CA HIS A 8 40.43 -19.90 15.40
C HIS A 8 39.20 -19.23 15.98
N VAL A 9 39.28 -17.89 16.13
CA VAL A 9 38.08 -17.08 16.43
C VAL A 9 37.32 -16.92 15.14
N ALA A 10 36.25 -17.67 14.97
CA ALA A 10 35.30 -17.50 13.90
C ALA A 10 34.49 -16.22 14.17
N LEU A 11 34.85 -15.15 13.52
CA LEU A 11 34.10 -13.89 13.50
C LEU A 11 32.85 -14.09 12.64
N VAL A 12 31.73 -14.46 13.29
CA VAL A 12 30.43 -14.51 12.64
C VAL A 12 29.97 -13.08 12.42
N CYS A 13 30.15 -12.56 11.20
CA CYS A 13 29.52 -11.32 10.77
C CYS A 13 28.01 -11.51 10.71
N LEU A 14 27.30 -11.10 11.77
CA LEU A 14 25.85 -10.87 11.71
C LEU A 14 25.63 -9.67 10.80
N LEU A 15 25.39 -9.91 9.53
CA LEU A 15 24.86 -8.89 8.63
C LEU A 15 23.41 -8.63 9.07
N PRO A 16 23.04 -7.38 9.43
CA PRO A 16 21.64 -7.05 9.64
C PRO A 16 20.96 -7.26 8.28
N ILE A 17 19.97 -8.15 8.24
CA ILE A 17 19.04 -8.26 7.13
C ILE A 17 18.19 -6.99 7.22
N LEU A 18 18.61 -5.94 6.56
CA LEU A 18 17.76 -4.78 6.27
C LEU A 18 16.66 -5.31 5.37
N SER A 19 15.52 -5.64 5.97
CA SER A 19 14.29 -5.82 5.23
C SER A 19 14.06 -4.50 4.50
N ALA A 20 14.35 -4.48 3.20
CA ALA A 20 13.94 -3.38 2.33
C ALA A 20 12.42 -3.44 2.26
N ALA A 21 11.75 -2.86 3.26
CA ALA A 21 10.34 -2.54 3.16
C ALA A 21 10.19 -1.72 1.89
N ALA A 22 9.41 -2.23 0.94
CA ALA A 22 9.20 -1.53 -0.32
C ALA A 22 8.68 -0.14 0.03
N GLN A 23 9.39 0.88 -0.43
CA GLN A 23 9.19 2.24 0.03
C GLN A 23 8.01 2.85 -0.69
N GLU A 24 6.87 2.97 -0.03
CA GLU A 24 5.68 3.64 -0.55
C GLU A 24 5.87 5.15 -0.67
N LYS A 25 6.73 5.73 0.17
CA LYS A 25 6.98 7.17 0.24
C LYS A 25 7.49 7.74 -1.08
N GLY A 26 7.06 8.95 -1.35
CA GLY A 26 7.47 9.69 -2.52
C GLY A 26 6.36 9.84 -3.55
N TYR A 27 6.76 10.20 -4.75
CA TYR A 27 5.86 10.50 -5.86
C TYR A 27 5.64 9.28 -6.76
N TRP A 28 4.39 9.11 -7.20
CA TRP A 28 3.96 8.04 -8.07
C TRP A 28 3.10 8.56 -9.21
N ARG A 29 3.40 8.15 -10.43
CA ARG A 29 2.63 8.51 -11.61
C ARG A 29 1.50 7.51 -11.85
N ALA A 30 0.32 8.02 -12.18
CA ALA A 30 -0.83 7.20 -12.53
C ALA A 30 -0.54 6.31 -13.74
N ALA A 31 -0.76 5.00 -13.61
CA ALA A 31 -0.51 4.02 -14.66
C ALA A 31 -1.82 3.42 -15.20
N SER A 32 -2.74 3.01 -14.33
CA SER A 32 -4.03 2.46 -14.74
C SER A 32 -4.98 3.55 -15.28
N THR A 33 -5.94 3.15 -16.08
CA THR A 33 -7.01 4.04 -16.56
C THR A 33 -7.78 4.65 -15.40
N THR A 34 -8.07 3.86 -14.37
CA THR A 34 -8.74 4.34 -13.14
C THR A 34 -7.92 5.42 -12.44
N ALA A 35 -6.62 5.19 -12.25
CA ALA A 35 -5.75 6.19 -11.62
C ALA A 35 -5.68 7.49 -12.44
N LYS A 36 -5.50 7.39 -13.75
CA LYS A 36 -5.47 8.53 -14.66
C LYS A 36 -6.80 9.30 -14.69
N GLY A 37 -7.92 8.61 -14.53
CA GLY A 37 -9.25 9.21 -14.60
C GLY A 37 -9.79 9.73 -13.27
N VAL A 38 -9.22 9.32 -12.13
CA VAL A 38 -9.77 9.69 -10.81
C VAL A 38 -8.75 10.41 -9.95
N THR A 39 -7.68 9.74 -9.57
CA THR A 39 -6.72 10.29 -8.59
C THR A 39 -5.62 11.13 -9.21
N GLY A 40 -5.30 10.89 -10.49
CA GLY A 40 -4.08 11.40 -11.08
C GLY A 40 -2.85 10.85 -10.39
N ASP A 41 -1.75 11.57 -10.51
CA ASP A 41 -0.51 11.27 -9.80
C ASP A 41 -0.69 11.49 -8.30
N ILE A 42 0.04 10.72 -7.52
CA ILE A 42 -0.09 10.73 -6.06
C ILE A 42 1.27 10.88 -5.37
N SER A 43 1.24 11.26 -4.11
CA SER A 43 2.43 11.19 -3.27
C SER A 43 2.10 10.70 -1.87
N PHE A 44 3.08 10.01 -1.27
CA PHE A 44 3.02 9.52 0.10
C PHE A 44 4.09 10.15 0.97
N SER A 45 3.70 10.47 2.19
CA SER A 45 4.60 10.74 3.32
C SER A 45 4.23 9.82 4.49
N ASP A 46 4.88 9.96 5.63
CA ASP A 46 4.60 9.14 6.82
C ASP A 46 3.16 9.29 7.33
N THR A 47 2.57 10.46 7.16
CA THR A 47 1.29 10.82 7.76
C THR A 47 0.26 11.33 6.77
N LYS A 48 0.61 11.42 5.49
CA LYS A 48 -0.28 11.99 4.46
C LYS A 48 -0.17 11.25 3.14
N ILE A 49 -1.32 11.16 2.48
CA ILE A 49 -1.41 10.87 1.05
C ILE A 49 -1.95 12.11 0.34
N THR A 50 -1.37 12.45 -0.81
CA THR A 50 -1.87 13.51 -1.67
C THR A 50 -2.42 12.89 -2.94
N LEU A 51 -3.70 13.14 -3.22
CA LEU A 51 -4.42 12.70 -4.40
C LEU A 51 -4.95 13.96 -5.11
N ASN A 52 -4.65 14.12 -6.40
CA ASN A 52 -5.11 15.27 -7.18
C ASN A 52 -4.95 16.59 -6.41
N PHE A 53 -3.73 16.87 -5.91
CA PHE A 53 -3.37 18.08 -5.14
C PHE A 53 -4.07 18.24 -3.78
N SER A 54 -4.93 17.31 -3.37
CA SER A 54 -5.56 17.29 -2.05
C SER A 54 -4.85 16.33 -1.13
N SER A 55 -4.46 16.80 0.07
CA SER A 55 -3.76 15.99 1.06
C SER A 55 -4.71 15.50 2.14
N PHE A 56 -4.60 14.22 2.46
CA PHE A 56 -5.38 13.55 3.51
C PHE A 56 -4.44 12.89 4.52
N THR A 57 -4.79 12.99 5.79
CA THR A 57 -4.04 12.30 6.84
C THR A 57 -4.29 10.80 6.75
N ILE A 58 -3.21 10.03 6.89
CA ILE A 58 -3.27 8.57 6.94
C ILE A 58 -2.63 8.06 8.23
N ALA A 59 -3.14 6.95 8.73
CA ALA A 59 -2.56 6.22 9.85
C ALA A 59 -2.36 4.76 9.43
N GLN A 60 -1.14 4.28 9.47
CA GLN A 60 -0.86 2.87 9.21
C GLN A 60 -1.39 2.02 10.35
N ILE A 61 -2.23 1.05 10.02
CA ILE A 61 -2.84 0.13 10.97
C ILE A 61 -1.98 -1.13 11.12
N ARG A 62 -1.60 -1.73 9.99
CA ARG A 62 -0.74 -2.90 9.92
C ARG A 62 -0.17 -3.12 8.52
N THR A 63 0.78 -4.01 8.42
CA THR A 63 1.22 -4.56 7.13
C THR A 63 0.21 -5.57 6.59
N LEU A 64 0.24 -5.82 5.28
CA LEU A 64 -0.55 -6.87 4.65
C LEU A 64 0.13 -8.23 4.79
N GLU A 65 -0.68 -9.25 4.96
CA GLU A 65 -0.25 -10.63 4.74
C GLU A 65 -0.12 -10.90 3.22
N PRO A 66 0.82 -11.76 2.78
CA PRO A 66 0.99 -12.08 1.37
C PRO A 66 -0.29 -12.58 0.68
N ALA A 67 -1.12 -13.36 1.39
CA ALA A 67 -2.39 -13.87 0.88
C ALA A 67 -3.41 -12.74 0.63
N GLU A 68 -3.41 -11.68 1.44
CA GLU A 68 -4.28 -10.51 1.27
C GLU A 68 -3.91 -9.72 0.02
N ALA A 69 -2.60 -9.50 -0.20
CA ALA A 69 -2.10 -8.84 -1.41
C ALA A 69 -2.45 -9.63 -2.68
N GLN A 70 -2.29 -10.95 -2.62
CA GLN A 70 -2.68 -11.85 -3.71
C GLN A 70 -4.18 -11.78 -3.99
N ALA A 71 -5.01 -11.80 -2.94
CA ALA A 71 -6.46 -11.77 -3.08
C ALA A 71 -6.95 -10.45 -3.68
N LEU A 72 -6.37 -9.32 -3.26
CA LEU A 72 -6.84 -7.99 -3.65
C LEU A 72 -6.27 -7.53 -5.00
N PHE A 73 -5.01 -7.83 -5.27
CA PHE A 73 -4.28 -7.28 -6.42
C PHE A 73 -3.81 -8.34 -7.42
N SER A 74 -4.03 -9.63 -7.15
CA SER A 74 -3.36 -10.72 -7.90
C SER A 74 -1.85 -10.50 -7.96
N ALA A 75 -1.29 -9.98 -6.86
CA ALA A 75 0.05 -9.45 -6.82
C ALA A 75 1.11 -10.56 -6.87
N ASP A 76 2.21 -10.29 -7.57
CA ASP A 76 3.39 -11.13 -7.52
C ASP A 76 4.00 -11.13 -6.12
N PRO A 77 4.57 -12.27 -5.67
CA PRO A 77 5.25 -12.32 -4.39
C PRO A 77 6.51 -11.44 -4.37
N GLY A 78 6.95 -11.06 -3.18
CA GLY A 78 8.19 -10.31 -2.98
C GLY A 78 8.02 -8.80 -2.82
N GLY A 79 6.78 -8.31 -2.89
CA GLY A 79 6.46 -6.95 -2.51
C GLY A 79 6.07 -6.81 -1.04
N SER A 80 5.70 -5.62 -0.66
CA SER A 80 5.15 -5.32 0.67
C SER A 80 4.01 -4.32 0.56
N GLY A 81 3.07 -4.39 1.49
CA GLY A 81 1.93 -3.52 1.52
C GLY A 81 1.45 -3.20 2.91
N ASN A 82 0.59 -2.23 3.01
CA ASN A 82 0.05 -1.73 4.27
C ASN A 82 -1.44 -1.43 4.16
N LEU A 83 -2.11 -1.56 5.29
CA LEU A 83 -3.46 -1.09 5.51
C LEU A 83 -3.41 0.23 6.26
N TYR A 84 -4.08 1.24 5.70
CA TYR A 84 -4.19 2.57 6.29
C TYR A 84 -5.63 2.92 6.64
N ARG A 85 -5.80 3.61 7.74
CA ARG A 85 -7.00 4.39 8.04
C ARG A 85 -6.83 5.79 7.49
N LEU A 86 -7.87 6.30 6.84
CA LEU A 86 -7.97 7.69 6.40
C LEU A 86 -9.44 8.10 6.40
N GLU A 87 -9.70 9.35 6.09
CA GLU A 87 -11.07 9.84 5.96
C GLU A 87 -11.13 10.84 4.80
N ILE A 88 -11.85 10.46 3.75
CA ILE A 88 -12.11 11.31 2.60
C ILE A 88 -13.63 11.41 2.45
N PRO A 89 -14.21 12.60 2.65
CA PRO A 89 -15.65 12.79 2.57
C PRO A 89 -16.22 12.41 1.21
N SER A 90 -17.44 11.90 1.21
CA SER A 90 -18.14 11.47 0.00
C SER A 90 -18.46 12.58 -1.00
N ASP A 91 -18.48 13.85 -0.55
CA ASP A 91 -18.64 15.02 -1.41
C ASP A 91 -17.35 15.49 -2.08
N LYS A 92 -16.19 14.95 -1.66
CA LYS A 92 -14.91 15.26 -2.29
C LYS A 92 -14.89 14.77 -3.73
N ARG A 93 -14.50 15.66 -4.66
CA ARG A 93 -14.35 15.36 -6.08
C ARG A 93 -12.90 15.43 -6.50
N PHE A 94 -12.53 14.51 -7.39
CA PHE A 94 -11.21 14.38 -7.99
C PHE A 94 -11.28 14.67 -9.48
N LEU A 95 -10.37 14.11 -10.26
CA LEU A 95 -10.35 14.31 -11.71
C LEU A 95 -11.69 13.93 -12.35
N HIS A 96 -12.10 14.70 -13.33
CA HIS A 96 -13.37 14.52 -14.05
C HIS A 96 -14.61 14.49 -13.15
N TYR A 97 -14.53 15.14 -11.99
CA TYR A 97 -15.62 15.21 -11.02
C TYR A 97 -15.96 13.85 -10.37
N ASN A 98 -15.04 12.90 -10.42
CA ASN A 98 -15.23 11.57 -9.83
C ASN A 98 -15.05 11.58 -8.32
N PRO A 99 -15.94 10.90 -7.54
CA PRO A 99 -15.66 10.54 -6.15
C PRO A 99 -14.78 9.29 -6.10
N LEU A 100 -14.24 8.95 -4.93
CA LEU A 100 -13.56 7.66 -4.73
C LEU A 100 -14.55 6.52 -4.46
N CYS A 101 -15.48 6.74 -3.54
CA CYS A 101 -16.40 5.71 -3.05
C CYS A 101 -17.89 6.05 -3.31
N GLY A 102 -18.18 6.73 -4.43
CA GLY A 102 -19.55 7.11 -4.76
C GLY A 102 -20.17 8.04 -3.73
N SER A 103 -21.24 7.62 -3.08
CA SER A 103 -21.93 8.38 -2.03
C SER A 103 -21.42 8.10 -0.61
N GLU A 104 -20.43 7.21 -0.47
CA GLU A 104 -19.88 6.81 0.81
C GLU A 104 -18.52 7.50 1.07
N ASP A 105 -18.22 7.77 2.34
CA ASP A 105 -16.90 8.22 2.73
C ASP A 105 -15.86 7.13 2.51
N THR A 106 -14.69 7.52 2.01
CA THR A 106 -13.56 6.62 1.90
C THR A 106 -12.84 6.54 3.23
N GLN A 107 -12.75 5.37 3.81
CA GLN A 107 -12.23 5.20 5.17
C GLN A 107 -10.99 4.33 5.27
N TRP A 108 -10.65 3.58 4.22
CA TRP A 108 -9.49 2.70 4.19
C TRP A 108 -8.76 2.81 2.86
N ALA A 109 -7.45 2.76 2.93
CA ALA A 109 -6.58 2.59 1.78
C ALA A 109 -5.66 1.40 2.02
N ILE A 110 -5.45 0.63 0.99
CA ILE A 110 -4.55 -0.51 0.99
C ILE A 110 -3.54 -0.31 -0.12
N THR A 111 -2.29 -0.54 0.19
CA THR A 111 -1.17 -0.36 -0.74
C THR A 111 -0.42 -1.67 -0.91
N TYR A 112 0.20 -1.87 -2.06
CA TYR A 112 1.17 -2.93 -2.29
C TYR A 112 2.22 -2.46 -3.28
N VAL A 113 3.47 -2.50 -2.88
CA VAL A 113 4.60 -2.08 -3.70
C VAL A 113 5.43 -3.27 -4.10
N THR A 114 5.69 -3.40 -5.40
CA THR A 114 6.61 -4.38 -5.97
C THR A 114 7.53 -3.66 -6.95
N GLY A 115 8.82 -3.57 -6.64
CA GLY A 115 9.79 -2.85 -7.47
C GLY A 115 9.38 -1.38 -7.68
N ARG A 116 9.10 -1.02 -8.93
CA ARG A 116 8.70 0.34 -9.33
C ARG A 116 7.18 0.53 -9.49
N SER A 117 6.41 -0.45 -9.07
CA SER A 117 4.95 -0.45 -9.18
C SER A 117 4.31 -0.34 -7.81
N LEU A 118 3.27 0.47 -7.71
CA LEU A 118 2.40 0.59 -6.55
C LEU A 118 0.97 0.25 -6.98
N GLN A 119 0.33 -0.65 -6.26
CA GLN A 119 -1.10 -0.91 -6.37
C GLN A 119 -1.81 -0.40 -5.14
N MET A 120 -2.99 0.15 -5.32
CA MET A 120 -3.83 0.67 -4.26
C MET A 120 -5.27 0.24 -4.41
N ALA A 121 -5.95 0.09 -3.28
CA ALA A 121 -7.40 -0.06 -3.23
C ALA A 121 -7.97 0.86 -2.16
N PHE A 122 -9.16 1.38 -2.41
CA PHE A 122 -9.91 2.17 -1.43
C PHE A 122 -11.19 1.45 -1.03
N PHE A 123 -11.56 1.60 0.24
CA PHE A 123 -12.77 1.00 0.80
C PHE A 123 -13.55 2.05 1.61
N SER A 124 -14.87 1.92 1.55
CA SER A 124 -15.81 2.64 2.41
C SER A 124 -16.10 1.87 3.70
N GLY A 125 -16.83 2.51 4.60
CA GLY A 125 -17.40 1.90 5.81
C GLY A 125 -16.45 1.85 7.02
N PRO A 126 -17.02 1.76 8.23
CA PRO A 126 -16.27 2.01 9.47
C PRO A 126 -15.37 0.87 9.92
N SER A 127 -15.70 -0.37 9.57
CA SER A 127 -14.93 -1.54 10.00
C SER A 127 -13.79 -1.86 9.04
N ILE A 128 -12.71 -2.44 9.58
CA ILE A 128 -11.59 -2.94 8.77
C ILE A 128 -12.10 -3.87 7.68
N PRO A 129 -11.71 -3.67 6.40
CA PRO A 129 -12.14 -4.57 5.32
C PRO A 129 -11.54 -5.96 5.49
N THR A 130 -12.36 -6.97 5.21
CA THR A 130 -11.90 -8.37 5.14
C THR A 130 -11.27 -8.62 3.77
N LEU A 131 -10.02 -9.07 3.74
CA LEU A 131 -9.21 -9.20 2.52
C LEU A 131 -9.02 -10.67 2.11
N THR A 132 -10.10 -11.44 2.12
CA THR A 132 -10.13 -12.79 1.53
C THR A 132 -10.69 -12.74 0.12
N PRO A 133 -10.38 -13.70 -0.78
CA PRO A 133 -10.90 -13.70 -2.15
C PRO A 133 -12.43 -13.59 -2.21
N ASP A 134 -13.14 -14.37 -1.39
CA ASP A 134 -14.60 -14.34 -1.36
C ASP A 134 -15.17 -13.01 -0.86
N ALA A 135 -14.57 -12.44 0.19
CA ALA A 135 -15.00 -11.16 0.73
C ALA A 135 -14.76 -10.01 -0.25
N ILE A 136 -13.64 -10.04 -0.98
CA ILE A 136 -13.30 -9.03 -1.99
C ILE A 136 -14.26 -9.14 -3.19
N SER A 137 -14.49 -10.35 -3.71
CA SER A 137 -15.35 -10.57 -4.87
C SER A 137 -16.79 -10.13 -4.65
N ASN A 138 -17.26 -10.19 -3.41
CA ASN A 138 -18.63 -9.82 -3.02
C ASN A 138 -18.72 -8.48 -2.29
N SER A 139 -17.62 -7.70 -2.24
CA SER A 139 -17.58 -6.48 -1.45
C SER A 139 -18.30 -5.32 -2.15
N ALA A 140 -19.37 -4.83 -1.54
CA ALA A 140 -19.97 -3.54 -1.89
C ALA A 140 -19.13 -2.33 -1.40
N ARG A 141 -18.13 -2.58 -0.56
CA ARG A 141 -17.29 -1.54 0.07
C ARG A 141 -16.00 -1.26 -0.67
N LEU A 142 -15.57 -2.16 -1.56
CA LEU A 142 -14.43 -1.92 -2.44
C LEU A 142 -14.80 -0.86 -3.47
N CYS A 143 -14.17 0.31 -3.38
CA CYS A 143 -14.49 1.46 -4.21
C CYS A 143 -13.75 1.44 -5.55
N GLY A 144 -12.60 0.78 -5.61
CA GLY A 144 -11.80 0.65 -6.82
C GLY A 144 -10.35 0.29 -6.53
N THR A 145 -9.66 -0.14 -7.57
CA THR A 145 -8.23 -0.43 -7.57
C THR A 145 -7.51 0.48 -8.55
N TYR A 146 -6.30 0.87 -8.19
CA TYR A 146 -5.50 1.88 -8.86
C TYR A 146 -4.07 1.39 -8.97
N SER A 147 -3.42 1.67 -10.10
CA SER A 147 -2.02 1.31 -10.29
C SER A 147 -1.18 2.53 -10.66
N TYR A 148 0.02 2.57 -10.12
CA TYR A 148 0.97 3.66 -10.26
C TYR A 148 2.37 3.10 -10.52
N VAL A 149 3.25 3.96 -11.06
CA VAL A 149 4.66 3.64 -11.32
C VAL A 149 5.57 4.81 -10.97
N ARG A 150 6.84 4.52 -10.74
CA ARG A 150 7.90 5.51 -10.55
C ARG A 150 9.17 5.15 -11.28
#